data_576d275a2dbf658cd6508cad327b1633
#
_entry.id   576d275a2dbf658cd6508cad327b1633
#
_cell.length_a   1.000
_cell.length_b   1.000
_cell.length_c   1.000
_cell.angle_alpha   90.00
_cell.angle_beta   90.00
_cell.angle_gamma   90.00
#
_symmetry.space_group_name_H-M   'P 1'
#
loop_
_entity.id
_entity.type
_entity.pdbx_description
1 polymer ?
#
loop_
_entity_poly.entity_id
_entity_poly.type
_entity_poly.pdbx_seq_one_letter_code
_entity_poly.pdbx_strand_id
1 'polypeptide(L)'
;MAFTRATGKHRAPSRMARRGAGIAGAATLAGAGVIGSLASPALAADTEDGSLEDTGLTRVVTEESLAKHVDAQAAAQEKQAYQAAARAKAAAEAKRKAEQRVKEIREAKERAARDAERKRLASFQLPVAGSYVSTGYQTGGALWSSGHHSGIDFHAAYGTTVVSVGSGTVVEAGWGGAYGNNIVIRMNDGTYTQYGHLSALRVYVGQKVTPGELIGISGSSGNSTGPHLHFEARTGAEYGTDINPISYLRARGVAV
;
A
#
# COMPACT_ATOMS: atom_id res chain seq x y z
N MET A 1 57.43 -11.92 -30.77
CA MET A 1 56.96 -13.33 -30.87
C MET A 1 56.13 -13.68 -29.67
N ALA A 2 55.01 -14.35 -29.91
CA ALA A 2 54.06 -15.01 -29.01
C ALA A 2 53.17 -14.13 -28.14
N PHE A 3 51.94 -13.90 -28.67
CA PHE A 3 50.76 -13.47 -27.97
C PHE A 3 50.14 -14.63 -27.18
N THR A 4 49.94 -14.50 -25.88
CA THR A 4 49.11 -15.43 -25.11
C THR A 4 47.81 -14.74 -24.74
N ARG A 5 46.68 -15.22 -25.34
CA ARG A 5 45.28 -14.87 -25.07
C ARG A 5 44.88 -15.45 -23.71
N ALA A 6 44.43 -14.60 -22.77
CA ALA A 6 43.75 -15.04 -21.59
C ALA A 6 42.22 -15.10 -21.86
N THR A 7 41.66 -16.31 -21.82
CA THR A 7 40.22 -16.59 -21.95
C THR A 7 39.53 -16.34 -20.57
N GLY A 8 38.88 -15.20 -20.43
CA GLY A 8 38.02 -14.91 -19.27
C GLY A 8 36.64 -15.58 -19.44
N LYS A 9 36.33 -16.55 -18.58
CA LYS A 9 35.00 -17.16 -18.47
C LYS A 9 34.03 -16.18 -17.80
N HIS A 10 33.07 -15.69 -18.54
CA HIS A 10 31.95 -14.94 -17.99
C HIS A 10 31.05 -15.87 -17.16
N ARG A 11 31.07 -15.72 -15.84
CA ARG A 11 30.07 -16.30 -14.96
C ARG A 11 28.78 -15.47 -15.06
N ALA A 12 27.69 -16.10 -15.49
CA ALA A 12 26.36 -15.53 -15.44
C ALA A 12 25.92 -15.32 -13.98
N PRO A 13 25.21 -14.23 -13.66
CA PRO A 13 24.69 -14.02 -12.31
C PRO A 13 23.56 -15.01 -12.00
N SER A 14 23.68 -15.67 -10.85
CA SER A 14 22.64 -16.56 -10.29
C SER A 14 21.35 -15.79 -10.03
N ARG A 15 20.25 -16.31 -10.57
CA ARG A 15 18.90 -15.83 -10.25
C ARG A 15 18.58 -16.14 -8.79
N MET A 16 18.70 -15.15 -7.94
CA MET A 16 18.25 -15.22 -6.56
C MET A 16 16.71 -15.22 -6.56
N ALA A 17 16.11 -16.35 -6.23
CA ALA A 17 14.67 -16.52 -6.13
C ALA A 17 14.13 -15.61 -5.03
N ARG A 18 13.41 -14.55 -5.41
CA ARG A 18 12.59 -13.76 -4.50
C ARG A 18 11.41 -14.62 -4.07
N ARG A 19 11.46 -15.15 -2.86
CA ARG A 19 10.31 -15.73 -2.18
C ARG A 19 9.39 -14.57 -1.77
N GLY A 20 8.50 -14.18 -2.66
CA GLY A 20 7.36 -13.36 -2.34
C GLY A 20 6.33 -14.23 -1.62
N ALA A 21 6.10 -13.98 -0.34
CA ALA A 21 4.96 -14.53 0.37
C ALA A 21 3.70 -13.78 -0.13
N GLY A 22 3.14 -14.25 -1.23
CA GLY A 22 1.82 -13.85 -1.69
C GLY A 22 0.77 -14.63 -0.90
N ILE A 23 0.13 -13.99 0.06
CA ILE A 23 -1.15 -14.47 0.60
C ILE A 23 -2.21 -14.15 -0.46
N ALA A 24 -2.32 -15.00 -1.46
CA ALA A 24 -3.46 -15.03 -2.35
C ALA A 24 -4.56 -15.86 -1.67
N GLY A 25 -5.38 -15.21 -0.87
CA GLY A 25 -6.67 -15.73 -0.47
C GLY A 25 -7.60 -15.74 -1.68
N ALA A 26 -7.48 -16.74 -2.53
CA ALA A 26 -8.48 -17.04 -3.54
C ALA A 26 -9.69 -17.64 -2.83
N ALA A 27 -10.66 -16.80 -2.51
CA ALA A 27 -12.01 -17.27 -2.21
C ALA A 27 -12.61 -17.77 -3.53
N THR A 28 -12.39 -19.04 -3.84
CA THR A 28 -13.14 -19.74 -4.87
C THR A 28 -14.57 -19.86 -4.38
N LEU A 29 -15.43 -18.97 -4.85
CA LEU A 29 -16.88 -19.22 -4.86
C LEU A 29 -17.12 -20.40 -5.80
N ALA A 30 -17.13 -21.60 -5.24
CA ALA A 30 -17.68 -22.76 -5.89
C ALA A 30 -19.17 -22.49 -6.08
N GLY A 31 -19.51 -21.93 -7.23
CA GLY A 31 -20.86 -21.91 -7.73
C GLY A 31 -21.27 -23.36 -8.02
N ALA A 32 -21.85 -24.03 -7.04
CA ALA A 32 -22.57 -25.26 -7.28
C ALA A 32 -23.81 -24.90 -8.13
N GLY A 33 -23.63 -24.91 -9.43
CA GLY A 33 -24.71 -24.95 -10.36
C GLY A 33 -25.41 -26.30 -10.22
N VAL A 34 -26.42 -26.37 -9.38
CA VAL A 34 -27.36 -27.47 -9.39
C VAL A 34 -28.21 -27.27 -10.63
N ILE A 35 -27.76 -27.81 -11.74
CA ILE A 35 -28.65 -28.12 -12.86
C ILE A 35 -29.48 -29.27 -12.36
N GLY A 36 -30.65 -28.96 -11.83
CA GLY A 36 -31.67 -29.95 -11.55
C GLY A 36 -32.13 -30.58 -12.85
N SER A 37 -31.46 -31.66 -13.23
CA SER A 37 -32.04 -32.58 -14.19
C SER A 37 -33.28 -33.18 -13.54
N LEU A 38 -34.44 -32.79 -14.04
CA LEU A 38 -35.67 -33.57 -13.82
C LEU A 38 -35.50 -34.87 -14.59
N ALA A 39 -34.69 -35.77 -14.05
CA ALA A 39 -34.75 -37.16 -14.44
C ALA A 39 -35.96 -37.73 -13.71
N SER A 40 -37.05 -37.87 -14.42
CA SER A 40 -38.09 -38.80 -14.04
C SER A 40 -37.43 -40.16 -13.89
N PRO A 41 -37.63 -40.86 -12.76
CA PRO A 41 -37.24 -42.27 -12.72
C PRO A 41 -38.12 -43.01 -13.72
N ALA A 42 -37.58 -43.28 -14.90
CA ALA A 42 -38.11 -44.34 -15.72
C ALA A 42 -37.92 -45.64 -14.93
N LEU A 43 -39.01 -46.16 -14.45
CA LEU A 43 -39.02 -47.54 -13.96
C LEU A 43 -38.66 -48.41 -15.17
N ALA A 44 -37.37 -48.75 -15.25
CA ALA A 44 -36.96 -49.88 -16.08
C ALA A 44 -37.57 -51.11 -15.45
N ALA A 45 -38.61 -51.64 -16.09
CA ALA A 45 -39.07 -52.96 -15.82
C ALA A 45 -37.97 -53.92 -16.31
N ASP A 46 -37.32 -54.60 -15.40
CA ASP A 46 -36.51 -55.78 -15.69
C ASP A 46 -37.50 -56.80 -16.29
N THR A 47 -37.41 -56.98 -17.59
CA THR A 47 -38.05 -58.11 -18.26
C THR A 47 -37.17 -59.32 -18.06
N GLU A 48 -37.31 -60.00 -16.91
CA GLU A 48 -36.95 -61.39 -16.86
C GLU A 48 -38.01 -62.19 -17.64
N ASP A 49 -37.49 -62.93 -18.58
CA ASP A 49 -38.20 -63.85 -19.46
C ASP A 49 -38.81 -64.99 -18.61
N GLY A 50 -39.98 -64.78 -18.10
CA GLY A 50 -40.80 -65.69 -17.31
C GLY A 50 -42.12 -65.99 -17.99
N SER A 51 -42.27 -67.18 -18.47
CA SER A 51 -43.45 -67.85 -19.04
C SER A 51 -44.77 -67.20 -18.70
N LEU A 52 -45.48 -66.78 -19.75
CA LEU A 52 -46.85 -66.27 -19.71
C LEU A 52 -47.81 -67.34 -19.20
N GLU A 53 -48.07 -67.40 -17.94
CA GLU A 53 -49.32 -67.95 -17.43
C GLU A 53 -50.28 -66.76 -17.27
N ASP A 54 -51.26 -66.77 -18.15
CA ASP A 54 -52.41 -65.86 -18.19
C ASP A 54 -53.26 -66.01 -16.92
N THR A 55 -52.83 -65.38 -15.80
CA THR A 55 -53.71 -65.17 -14.67
C THR A 55 -54.34 -63.78 -14.81
N GLY A 56 -55.51 -63.69 -15.47
CA GLY A 56 -56.27 -62.47 -15.70
C GLY A 56 -56.69 -61.69 -14.45
N LEU A 57 -55.73 -61.21 -13.71
CA LEU A 57 -55.88 -60.23 -12.64
C LEU A 57 -55.49 -58.87 -13.16
N THR A 58 -56.33 -58.25 -13.96
CA THR A 58 -56.30 -56.80 -14.19
C THR A 58 -56.47 -56.16 -12.82
N ARG A 59 -55.40 -55.55 -12.32
CA ARG A 59 -55.44 -54.79 -11.07
C ARG A 59 -56.40 -53.61 -11.32
N VAL A 60 -57.66 -53.77 -10.91
CA VAL A 60 -58.65 -52.72 -10.96
C VAL A 60 -58.19 -51.61 -10.02
N VAL A 61 -57.55 -50.60 -10.58
CA VAL A 61 -57.23 -49.36 -9.84
C VAL A 61 -58.58 -48.70 -9.61
N THR A 62 -59.12 -48.82 -8.41
CA THR A 62 -60.38 -48.17 -8.05
C THR A 62 -60.19 -46.66 -8.16
N GLU A 63 -61.16 -45.91 -8.67
CA GLU A 63 -61.14 -44.43 -8.79
C GLU A 63 -60.70 -43.77 -7.47
N GLU A 64 -61.10 -44.37 -6.34
CA GLU A 64 -60.72 -43.92 -4.99
C GLU A 64 -59.21 -44.04 -4.71
N SER A 65 -58.54 -45.06 -5.22
CA SER A 65 -57.10 -45.23 -5.04
C SER A 65 -56.31 -44.23 -5.92
N LEU A 66 -56.83 -43.92 -7.12
CA LEU A 66 -56.21 -42.93 -8.00
C LEU A 66 -56.37 -41.52 -7.43
N ALA A 67 -57.57 -41.17 -6.91
CA ALA A 67 -57.80 -39.89 -6.25
C ALA A 67 -56.82 -39.65 -5.06
N LYS A 68 -56.67 -40.66 -4.20
CA LYS A 68 -55.73 -40.57 -3.08
C LYS A 68 -54.26 -40.39 -3.52
N HIS A 69 -53.85 -41.01 -4.64
CA HIS A 69 -52.51 -40.83 -5.17
C HIS A 69 -52.32 -39.38 -5.76
N VAL A 70 -53.29 -38.87 -6.43
CA VAL A 70 -53.29 -37.52 -6.98
C VAL A 70 -53.20 -36.49 -5.85
N ASP A 71 -54.02 -36.64 -4.79
CA ASP A 71 -54.02 -35.75 -3.63
C ASP A 71 -52.68 -35.80 -2.87
N ALA A 72 -52.13 -37.01 -2.70
CA ALA A 72 -50.80 -37.16 -2.06
C ALA A 72 -49.68 -36.51 -2.91
N GLN A 73 -49.77 -36.60 -4.25
CA GLN A 73 -48.79 -36.00 -5.13
C GLN A 73 -48.93 -34.46 -5.13
N ALA A 74 -50.17 -33.92 -5.14
CA ALA A 74 -50.42 -32.50 -5.03
C ALA A 74 -49.86 -31.92 -3.70
N ALA A 75 -50.15 -32.58 -2.58
CA ALA A 75 -49.62 -32.17 -1.28
C ALA A 75 -48.07 -32.22 -1.23
N ALA A 76 -47.45 -33.21 -1.87
CA ALA A 76 -45.98 -33.32 -1.95
C ALA A 76 -45.38 -32.19 -2.80
N GLN A 77 -46.02 -31.86 -3.91
CA GLN A 77 -45.61 -30.73 -4.79
C GLN A 77 -45.74 -29.38 -4.06
N GLU A 78 -46.87 -29.16 -3.36
CA GLU A 78 -47.05 -27.92 -2.58
C GLU A 78 -45.96 -27.79 -1.48
N LYS A 79 -45.68 -28.86 -0.76
CA LYS A 79 -44.59 -28.87 0.24
C LYS A 79 -43.24 -28.58 -0.38
N GLN A 80 -42.94 -29.16 -1.55
CA GLN A 80 -41.69 -28.89 -2.26
C GLN A 80 -41.59 -27.45 -2.72
N ALA A 81 -42.68 -26.89 -3.28
CA ALA A 81 -42.74 -25.50 -3.69
C ALA A 81 -42.53 -24.54 -2.52
N TYR A 82 -43.16 -24.80 -1.38
CA TYR A 82 -42.94 -24.01 -0.16
C TYR A 82 -41.49 -24.08 0.33
N GLN A 83 -40.90 -25.27 0.35
CA GLN A 83 -39.50 -25.42 0.72
C GLN A 83 -38.55 -24.73 -0.25
N ALA A 84 -38.80 -24.82 -1.54
CA ALA A 84 -38.00 -24.14 -2.57
C ALA A 84 -38.10 -22.61 -2.41
N ALA A 85 -39.30 -22.07 -2.18
CA ALA A 85 -39.49 -20.63 -1.92
C ALA A 85 -38.77 -20.17 -0.65
N ALA A 86 -38.85 -20.94 0.43
CA ALA A 86 -38.12 -20.64 1.68
C ALA A 86 -36.59 -20.64 1.48
N ARG A 87 -36.05 -21.64 0.75
CA ARG A 87 -34.62 -21.70 0.40
C ARG A 87 -34.20 -20.52 -0.48
N ALA A 88 -35.00 -20.16 -1.49
CA ALA A 88 -34.71 -19.02 -2.35
C ALA A 88 -34.68 -17.70 -1.56
N LYS A 89 -35.65 -17.51 -0.65
CA LYS A 89 -35.68 -16.32 0.25
C LYS A 89 -34.44 -16.27 1.15
N ALA A 90 -34.07 -17.37 1.77
CA ALA A 90 -32.88 -17.44 2.63
C ALA A 90 -31.57 -17.20 1.85
N ALA A 91 -31.46 -17.74 0.63
CA ALA A 91 -30.32 -17.50 -0.25
C ALA A 91 -30.21 -16.04 -0.67
N ALA A 92 -31.33 -15.40 -1.02
CA ALA A 92 -31.36 -13.98 -1.38
C ALA A 92 -30.95 -13.08 -0.20
N GLU A 93 -31.42 -13.39 1.01
CA GLU A 93 -31.03 -12.67 2.21
C GLU A 93 -29.55 -12.86 2.55
N ALA A 94 -29.04 -14.07 2.46
CA ALA A 94 -27.62 -14.38 2.66
C ALA A 94 -26.73 -13.62 1.64
N LYS A 95 -27.15 -13.58 0.37
CA LYS A 95 -26.46 -12.82 -0.68
C LYS A 95 -26.41 -11.32 -0.36
N ARG A 96 -27.55 -10.72 0.02
CA ARG A 96 -27.59 -9.30 0.42
C ARG A 96 -26.66 -9.01 1.61
N LYS A 97 -26.69 -9.84 2.64
CA LYS A 97 -25.78 -9.70 3.81
C LYS A 97 -24.33 -9.83 3.41
N ALA A 98 -23.98 -10.75 2.51
CA ALA A 98 -22.63 -10.91 1.99
C ALA A 98 -22.17 -9.67 1.21
N GLU A 99 -23.00 -9.14 0.33
CA GLU A 99 -22.71 -7.91 -0.44
C GLU A 99 -22.51 -6.70 0.48
N GLN A 100 -23.36 -6.53 1.50
CA GLN A 100 -23.21 -5.48 2.51
C GLN A 100 -21.90 -5.59 3.26
N ARG A 101 -21.53 -6.78 3.73
CA ARG A 101 -20.24 -7.01 4.40
C ARG A 101 -19.04 -6.69 3.52
N VAL A 102 -19.08 -7.09 2.25
CA VAL A 102 -18.01 -6.77 1.29
C VAL A 102 -17.88 -5.26 1.11
N LYS A 103 -19.00 -4.54 0.99
CA LYS A 103 -19.01 -3.09 0.88
C LYS A 103 -18.43 -2.42 2.12
N GLU A 104 -18.85 -2.83 3.32
CA GLU A 104 -18.34 -2.30 4.59
C GLU A 104 -16.83 -2.53 4.77
N ILE A 105 -16.35 -3.73 4.44
CA ILE A 105 -14.91 -4.06 4.48
C ILE A 105 -14.12 -3.16 3.52
N ARG A 106 -14.63 -2.95 2.30
CA ARG A 106 -13.99 -2.09 1.31
C ARG A 106 -13.91 -0.65 1.81
N GLU A 107 -15.01 -0.09 2.29
CA GLU A 107 -15.06 1.28 2.82
C GLU A 107 -14.15 1.47 4.04
N ALA A 108 -14.13 0.49 4.95
CA ALA A 108 -13.23 0.50 6.11
C ALA A 108 -11.75 0.48 5.68
N LYS A 109 -11.41 -0.35 4.69
CA LYS A 109 -10.04 -0.43 4.14
C LYS A 109 -9.62 0.87 3.46
N GLU A 110 -10.50 1.48 2.67
CA GLU A 110 -10.23 2.76 2.01
C GLU A 110 -10.07 3.90 3.03
N ARG A 111 -10.89 3.92 4.10
CA ARG A 111 -10.76 4.88 5.20
C ARG A 111 -9.43 4.72 5.92
N ALA A 112 -9.09 3.49 6.30
CA ALA A 112 -7.81 3.19 6.97
C ALA A 112 -6.61 3.58 6.10
N ALA A 113 -6.65 3.33 4.78
CA ALA A 113 -5.60 3.73 3.86
C ALA A 113 -5.43 5.26 3.78
N ARG A 114 -6.55 6.01 3.71
CA ARG A 114 -6.51 7.49 3.73
C ARG A 114 -5.96 8.03 5.04
N ASP A 115 -6.32 7.43 6.16
CA ASP A 115 -5.83 7.86 7.48
C ASP A 115 -4.34 7.54 7.65
N ALA A 116 -3.87 6.38 7.18
CA ALA A 116 -2.46 6.02 7.17
C ALA A 116 -1.63 6.98 6.30
N GLU A 117 -2.12 7.30 5.11
CA GLU A 117 -1.47 8.26 4.21
C GLU A 117 -1.41 9.66 4.81
N ARG A 118 -2.50 10.13 5.43
CA ARG A 118 -2.53 11.42 6.13
C ARG A 118 -1.49 11.46 7.25
N LYS A 119 -1.39 10.40 8.06
CA LYS A 119 -0.37 10.29 9.13
C LYS A 119 1.04 10.29 8.55
N ARG A 120 1.28 9.56 7.46
CA ARG A 120 2.56 9.54 6.76
C ARG A 120 2.97 10.93 6.27
N LEU A 121 2.05 11.64 5.61
CA LEU A 121 2.32 12.99 5.09
C LEU A 121 2.48 14.06 6.19
N ALA A 122 1.96 13.82 7.37
CA ALA A 122 2.11 14.70 8.53
C ALA A 122 3.32 14.35 9.40
N SER A 123 4.04 13.26 9.11
CA SER A 123 5.21 12.86 9.88
C SER A 123 6.43 13.71 9.56
N PHE A 124 7.38 13.75 10.51
CA PHE A 124 8.69 14.36 10.35
C PHE A 124 9.78 13.37 10.70
N GLN A 125 10.98 13.57 10.15
CA GLN A 125 12.16 12.75 10.43
C GLN A 125 13.46 13.54 10.31
N LEU A 126 14.60 12.91 10.67
CA LEU A 126 15.91 13.50 10.47
C LEU A 126 16.25 13.62 8.98
N PRO A 127 16.93 14.69 8.55
CA PRO A 127 17.34 14.88 7.16
C PRO A 127 18.46 13.92 6.72
N VAL A 128 19.22 13.39 7.69
CA VAL A 128 20.26 12.37 7.50
C VAL A 128 20.01 11.25 8.49
N ALA A 129 19.77 10.05 8.00
CA ALA A 129 19.42 8.91 8.83
C ALA A 129 20.57 8.54 9.78
N GLY A 130 20.24 8.37 11.07
CA GLY A 130 21.22 7.96 12.09
C GLY A 130 22.32 8.99 12.40
N SER A 131 22.16 10.24 11.93
CA SER A 131 23.11 11.33 12.19
C SER A 131 22.83 12.05 13.51
N TYR A 132 23.78 12.85 13.93
CA TYR A 132 23.74 13.71 15.11
C TYR A 132 24.16 15.14 14.75
N VAL A 133 23.80 16.10 15.59
CA VAL A 133 24.19 17.51 15.45
C VAL A 133 25.65 17.69 15.85
N SER A 134 26.47 18.09 14.88
CA SER A 134 27.91 18.40 15.08
C SER A 134 28.16 19.84 15.44
N THR A 135 27.33 20.78 14.93
CA THR A 135 27.42 22.22 15.23
C THR A 135 26.03 22.76 15.58
N GLY A 136 25.90 23.43 16.71
CA GLY A 136 24.63 23.93 17.22
C GLY A 136 24.17 25.25 16.58
N TYR A 137 22.90 25.54 16.74
CA TYR A 137 22.28 26.81 16.38
C TYR A 137 22.85 27.97 17.22
N GLN A 138 23.09 29.14 16.58
CA GLN A 138 23.65 30.34 17.17
C GLN A 138 25.09 30.17 17.74
N THR A 139 25.82 29.14 17.31
CA THR A 139 27.26 29.03 17.60
C THR A 139 27.99 30.21 17.00
N GLY A 140 28.73 30.99 17.82
CA GLY A 140 29.48 32.17 17.40
C GLY A 140 30.77 31.82 16.65
N GLY A 141 31.16 32.64 15.69
CA GLY A 141 32.44 32.49 14.98
C GLY A 141 32.54 33.26 13.67
N ALA A 142 33.79 33.50 13.21
CA ALA A 142 34.07 34.26 12.00
C ALA A 142 33.75 33.52 10.68
N LEU A 143 33.38 32.25 10.77
CA LEU A 143 33.00 31.43 9.60
C LEU A 143 31.63 31.81 9.04
N TRP A 144 30.78 32.41 9.85
CA TRP A 144 29.44 32.80 9.47
C TRP A 144 29.33 34.28 9.17
N SER A 145 28.70 34.68 8.05
CA SER A 145 28.57 36.05 7.61
C SER A 145 27.84 36.96 8.61
N SER A 146 26.92 36.38 9.41
CA SER A 146 26.19 37.05 10.51
C SER A 146 26.95 37.07 11.84
N GLY A 147 28.13 36.43 11.92
CA GLY A 147 28.86 36.22 13.17
C GLY A 147 28.35 35.03 14.00
N HIS A 148 27.29 34.38 13.58
CA HIS A 148 26.71 33.22 14.26
C HIS A 148 26.08 32.22 13.26
N HIS A 149 25.92 30.99 13.68
CA HIS A 149 25.38 29.88 12.89
C HIS A 149 23.86 29.99 12.77
N SER A 150 23.33 30.21 11.57
CA SER A 150 21.89 30.37 11.28
C SER A 150 21.10 29.06 11.30
N GLY A 151 21.79 27.91 11.40
CA GLY A 151 21.21 26.57 11.40
C GLY A 151 21.85 25.64 12.40
N ILE A 152 21.79 24.36 12.10
CA ILE A 152 22.55 23.30 12.74
C ILE A 152 23.26 22.47 11.68
N ASP A 153 24.40 21.92 12.00
CA ASP A 153 25.09 20.99 11.11
C ASP A 153 24.87 19.56 11.57
N PHE A 154 24.42 18.73 10.66
CA PHE A 154 24.40 17.29 10.86
C PHE A 154 25.68 16.66 10.34
N HIS A 155 26.31 15.79 11.14
CA HIS A 155 27.42 14.99 10.67
C HIS A 155 27.00 14.14 9.46
N ALA A 156 27.66 14.34 8.32
CA ALA A 156 27.38 13.60 7.10
C ALA A 156 28.66 13.50 6.26
N ALA A 157 29.09 12.28 5.96
CA ALA A 157 30.17 12.07 5.01
C ALA A 157 29.78 12.56 3.62
N TYR A 158 30.77 12.92 2.80
CA TYR A 158 30.51 13.25 1.39
C TYR A 158 29.79 12.08 0.70
N GLY A 159 28.72 12.38 -0.02
CA GLY A 159 27.94 11.34 -0.71
C GLY A 159 26.81 10.73 0.11
N THR A 160 26.57 11.18 1.37
CA THR A 160 25.48 10.69 2.20
C THR A 160 24.13 11.18 1.66
N THR A 161 23.13 10.33 1.70
CA THR A 161 21.75 10.65 1.29
C THR A 161 21.13 11.70 2.21
N VAL A 162 20.57 12.75 1.61
CA VAL A 162 19.80 13.79 2.29
C VAL A 162 18.34 13.70 1.87
N VAL A 163 17.45 13.67 2.87
CA VAL A 163 16.02 13.52 2.65
C VAL A 163 15.23 14.71 3.19
N SER A 164 14.03 14.95 2.66
CA SER A 164 13.12 15.94 3.21
C SER A 164 12.68 15.54 4.63
N VAL A 165 12.75 16.47 5.58
CA VAL A 165 12.30 16.23 6.96
C VAL A 165 10.78 16.05 7.06
N GLY A 166 10.01 16.60 6.12
CA GLY A 166 8.55 16.56 6.13
C GLY A 166 7.96 16.77 4.74
N SER A 167 6.65 16.95 4.65
CA SER A 167 5.97 17.25 3.38
C SER A 167 6.02 18.73 3.05
N GLY A 168 6.29 19.06 1.78
CA GLY A 168 6.34 20.44 1.32
C GLY A 168 6.46 20.58 -0.19
N THR A 169 6.77 21.79 -0.64
CA THR A 169 7.06 22.12 -2.04
C THR A 169 8.42 22.80 -2.12
N VAL A 170 9.28 22.33 -3.01
CA VAL A 170 10.60 22.92 -3.26
C VAL A 170 10.41 24.32 -3.84
N VAL A 171 10.97 25.33 -3.17
CA VAL A 171 10.91 26.74 -3.63
C VAL A 171 12.25 27.23 -4.17
N GLU A 172 13.37 26.60 -3.74
CA GLU A 172 14.70 26.82 -4.28
C GLU A 172 15.44 25.49 -4.45
N ALA A 173 16.20 25.36 -5.55
CA ALA A 173 17.11 24.25 -5.80
C ALA A 173 18.20 24.74 -6.74
N GLY A 174 19.40 24.96 -6.22
CA GLY A 174 20.51 25.52 -6.99
C GLY A 174 21.65 26.06 -6.13
N TRP A 175 22.46 26.96 -6.71
CA TRP A 175 23.56 27.59 -6.00
C TRP A 175 23.06 28.78 -5.14
N GLY A 176 23.22 28.66 -3.83
CA GLY A 176 22.79 29.64 -2.82
C GLY A 176 23.93 30.42 -2.16
N GLY A 177 24.98 30.82 -2.90
CA GLY A 177 26.07 31.59 -2.38
C GLY A 177 26.88 30.81 -1.31
N ALA A 178 26.94 31.33 -0.08
CA ALA A 178 27.66 30.67 1.04
C ALA A 178 27.14 29.27 1.35
N TYR A 179 25.87 28.99 1.09
CA TYR A 179 25.28 27.65 1.28
C TYR A 179 25.70 26.62 0.22
N GLY A 180 26.42 27.07 -0.85
CA GLY A 180 26.77 26.19 -1.97
C GLY A 180 25.52 25.71 -2.73
N ASN A 181 25.52 24.47 -3.15
CA ASN A 181 24.28 23.83 -3.65
C ASN A 181 23.31 23.69 -2.49
N ASN A 182 22.14 24.31 -2.61
CA ASN A 182 21.13 24.31 -1.58
C ASN A 182 19.75 23.93 -2.12
N ILE A 183 18.89 23.54 -1.20
CA ILE A 183 17.48 23.31 -1.43
C ILE A 183 16.72 24.03 -0.33
N VAL A 184 15.66 24.78 -0.71
CA VAL A 184 14.69 25.35 0.24
C VAL A 184 13.33 24.75 -0.05
N ILE A 185 12.67 24.23 1.00
CA ILE A 185 11.35 23.62 0.92
C ILE A 185 10.38 24.44 1.77
N ARG A 186 9.31 24.92 1.17
CA ARG A 186 8.15 25.44 1.88
C ARG A 186 7.33 24.26 2.40
N MET A 187 7.30 24.09 3.70
CA MET A 187 6.58 23.03 4.38
C MET A 187 5.06 23.25 4.37
N ASN A 188 4.28 22.21 4.54
CA ASN A 188 2.82 22.29 4.55
C ASN A 188 2.25 23.09 5.74
N ASP A 189 3.03 23.27 6.80
CA ASP A 189 2.69 24.11 7.97
C ASP A 189 3.03 25.61 7.79
N GLY A 190 3.53 25.98 6.61
CA GLY A 190 3.89 27.36 6.26
C GLY A 190 5.31 27.77 6.64
N THR A 191 6.06 26.93 7.35
CA THR A 191 7.49 27.13 7.64
C THR A 191 8.36 26.75 6.44
N TYR A 192 9.65 27.01 6.52
CA TYR A 192 10.63 26.66 5.48
C TYR A 192 11.77 25.85 6.10
N THR A 193 12.30 24.93 5.32
CA THR A 193 13.52 24.19 5.67
C THR A 193 14.55 24.35 4.56
N GLN A 194 15.82 24.54 4.95
CA GLN A 194 16.93 24.64 4.03
C GLN A 194 17.95 23.55 4.28
N TYR A 195 18.55 23.08 3.18
CA TYR A 195 19.55 22.02 3.13
C TYR A 195 20.75 22.52 2.32
N GLY A 196 21.87 22.83 2.99
CA GLY A 196 23.05 23.45 2.39
C GLY A 196 24.22 22.49 2.20
N HIS A 197 25.26 22.99 1.51
CA HIS A 197 26.53 22.34 1.23
C HIS A 197 26.46 21.03 0.44
N LEU A 198 25.37 20.85 -0.34
CA LEU A 198 25.12 19.62 -1.09
C LEU A 198 26.12 19.42 -2.22
N SER A 199 26.46 18.16 -2.51
CA SER A 199 27.24 17.77 -3.69
C SER A 199 26.35 17.59 -4.93
N ALA A 200 25.07 17.21 -4.74
CA ALA A 200 24.12 17.03 -5.80
C ALA A 200 22.69 17.30 -5.34
N LEU A 201 21.88 17.89 -6.23
CA LEU A 201 20.45 18.10 -6.06
C LEU A 201 19.70 16.98 -6.78
N ARG A 202 18.61 16.51 -6.17
CA ARG A 202 17.76 15.41 -6.70
C ARG A 202 16.31 15.85 -6.91
N VAL A 203 16.04 17.13 -6.71
CA VAL A 203 14.72 17.74 -6.85
C VAL A 203 14.86 19.07 -7.63
N TYR A 204 13.72 19.58 -8.09
CA TYR A 204 13.62 20.84 -8.82
C TYR A 204 12.55 21.76 -8.21
N VAL A 205 12.62 23.05 -8.50
CA VAL A 205 11.65 24.05 -8.01
C VAL A 205 10.24 23.71 -8.48
N GLY A 206 9.28 23.76 -7.56
CA GLY A 206 7.89 23.38 -7.79
C GLY A 206 7.58 21.90 -7.50
N GLN A 207 8.58 21.06 -7.29
CA GLN A 207 8.37 19.66 -6.93
C GLN A 207 7.76 19.55 -5.52
N LYS A 208 6.72 18.73 -5.38
CA LYS A 208 6.19 18.34 -4.07
C LYS A 208 7.01 17.17 -3.54
N VAL A 209 7.38 17.26 -2.26
CA VAL A 209 8.14 16.22 -1.55
C VAL A 209 7.39 15.73 -0.34
N THR A 210 7.69 14.50 0.06
CA THR A 210 7.11 13.82 1.22
C THR A 210 8.21 13.51 2.25
N PRO A 211 7.86 13.24 3.51
CA PRO A 211 8.85 12.87 4.53
C PRO A 211 9.70 11.69 4.07
N GLY A 212 11.00 11.81 4.13
CA GLY A 212 11.94 10.78 3.72
C GLY A 212 12.21 10.67 2.23
N GLU A 213 11.65 11.54 1.42
CA GLU A 213 11.97 11.59 0.00
C GLU A 213 13.39 12.09 -0.20
N LEU A 214 14.16 11.40 -1.06
CA LEU A 214 15.50 11.80 -1.45
C LEU A 214 15.47 13.14 -2.15
N ILE A 215 16.12 14.17 -1.57
CA ILE A 215 16.18 15.51 -2.14
C ILE A 215 17.57 15.91 -2.61
N GLY A 216 18.63 15.34 -2.00
CA GLY A 216 20.01 15.69 -2.34
C GLY A 216 21.02 14.70 -1.77
N ILE A 217 22.27 15.02 -2.05
CA ILE A 217 23.43 14.28 -1.55
C ILE A 217 24.33 15.26 -0.80
N SER A 218 24.77 14.92 0.41
CA SER A 218 25.66 15.74 1.21
C SER A 218 27.01 15.97 0.52
N GLY A 219 27.62 17.08 0.81
CA GLY A 219 28.89 17.49 0.22
C GLY A 219 29.65 18.47 1.09
N SER A 220 30.36 19.38 0.44
CA SER A 220 31.12 20.47 1.07
C SER A 220 31.20 21.66 0.12
N SER A 221 30.10 21.97 -0.58
CA SER A 221 30.03 23.10 -1.52
C SER A 221 29.78 24.42 -0.78
N GLY A 222 30.15 25.54 -1.41
CA GLY A 222 30.01 26.87 -0.81
C GLY A 222 31.04 27.14 0.30
N ASN A 223 30.65 27.89 1.34
CA ASN A 223 31.48 28.21 2.49
C ASN A 223 31.39 27.09 3.53
N SER A 224 32.17 26.03 3.35
CA SER A 224 32.17 24.81 4.20
C SER A 224 33.58 24.40 4.56
N THR A 225 33.77 23.97 5.79
CA THR A 225 35.10 23.50 6.30
C THR A 225 35.33 22.00 6.09
N GLY A 226 34.32 21.28 5.58
CA GLY A 226 34.39 19.85 5.34
C GLY A 226 33.00 19.25 5.11
N PRO A 227 32.90 17.96 4.78
CA PRO A 227 31.60 17.32 4.49
C PRO A 227 30.66 17.32 5.69
N HIS A 228 29.47 17.89 5.53
CA HIS A 228 28.36 17.91 6.48
C HIS A 228 27.07 18.32 5.77
N LEU A 229 25.93 18.24 6.43
CA LEU A 229 24.69 18.86 6.01
C LEU A 229 24.39 20.06 6.92
N HIS A 230 24.40 21.26 6.36
CA HIS A 230 23.85 22.43 7.01
C HIS A 230 22.33 22.44 6.88
N PHE A 231 21.61 22.53 8.01
CA PHE A 231 20.14 22.49 8.05
C PHE A 231 19.59 23.70 8.80
N GLU A 232 18.64 24.40 8.18
CA GLU A 232 17.91 25.48 8.82
C GLU A 232 16.41 25.21 8.85
N ALA A 233 15.75 25.71 9.89
CA ALA A 233 14.30 25.94 9.93
C ALA A 233 14.05 27.45 9.92
N ARG A 234 13.07 27.90 9.16
CA ARG A 234 12.80 29.33 8.92
C ARG A 234 11.31 29.63 8.94
N THR A 235 10.96 30.89 9.22
CA THR A 235 9.60 31.42 9.10
C THR A 235 9.30 31.98 7.71
N GLY A 236 10.33 32.23 6.88
CA GLY A 236 10.28 32.73 5.51
C GLY A 236 11.32 32.07 4.63
N ALA A 237 11.28 32.32 3.30
CA ALA A 237 12.28 31.82 2.36
C ALA A 237 13.63 32.54 2.52
N GLU A 238 13.60 33.79 2.92
CA GLU A 238 14.73 34.71 2.94
C GLU A 238 15.72 34.37 4.07
N TYR A 239 16.99 34.74 3.87
CA TYR A 239 18.04 34.72 4.88
C TYR A 239 17.66 35.59 6.09
N GLY A 240 18.02 35.11 7.31
CA GLY A 240 17.75 35.84 8.56
C GLY A 240 16.33 35.65 9.12
N THR A 241 15.53 34.74 8.55
CA THR A 241 14.24 34.33 9.09
C THR A 241 14.32 33.00 9.88
N ASP A 242 15.55 32.62 10.26
CA ASP A 242 15.86 31.37 10.94
C ASP A 242 15.27 31.31 12.36
N ILE A 243 14.85 30.11 12.71
CA ILE A 243 14.40 29.71 14.04
C ILE A 243 15.20 28.50 14.49
N ASN A 244 15.24 28.22 15.80
CA ASN A 244 15.99 27.11 16.32
C ASN A 244 15.58 25.76 15.70
N PRO A 245 16.42 25.11 14.86
CA PRO A 245 16.05 23.89 14.14
C PRO A 245 15.85 22.67 15.06
N ILE A 246 16.55 22.61 16.21
CA ILE A 246 16.39 21.54 17.19
C ILE A 246 14.97 21.63 17.81
N SER A 247 14.58 22.84 18.23
CA SER A 247 13.23 23.06 18.77
C SER A 247 12.15 22.79 17.71
N TYR A 248 12.39 23.19 16.46
CA TYR A 248 11.50 22.92 15.34
C TYR A 248 11.28 21.42 15.09
N LEU A 249 12.33 20.62 15.06
CA LEU A 249 12.27 19.17 14.84
C LEU A 249 11.65 18.46 16.04
N ARG A 250 12.03 18.81 17.28
CA ARG A 250 11.49 18.22 18.51
C ARG A 250 9.99 18.47 18.67
N ALA A 251 9.51 19.67 18.34
CA ALA A 251 8.08 20.00 18.36
C ALA A 251 7.26 19.15 17.38
N ARG A 252 7.93 18.50 16.41
CA ARG A 252 7.33 17.60 15.40
C ARG A 252 7.61 16.12 15.68
N GLY A 253 8.11 15.81 16.88
CA GLY A 253 8.32 14.44 17.33
C GLY A 253 9.62 13.80 16.84
N VAL A 254 10.54 14.57 16.27
CA VAL A 254 11.86 14.07 15.83
C VAL A 254 12.84 14.16 17.00
N ALA A 255 13.47 13.03 17.32
CA ALA A 255 14.56 12.98 18.28
C ALA A 255 15.84 13.52 17.62
N VAL A 256 16.36 14.65 18.16
CA VAL A 256 17.59 15.33 17.73
C VAL A 256 18.47 15.55 18.92
#